data_66ab177d6a0a34e7c0118a3e8566146c
#
_entry.id   66ab177d6a0a34e7c0118a3e8566146c
#
_cell.length_a   1.000
_cell.length_b   1.000
_cell.length_c   1.000
_cell.angle_alpha   90.00
_cell.angle_beta   90.00
_cell.angle_gamma   90.00
#
_symmetry.space_group_name_H-M   'P 1'
#
loop_
_entity.id
_entity.type
_entity.pdbx_description
1 polymer ?
#
loop_
_entity_poly.entity_id
_entity_poly.type
_entity_poly.pdbx_seq_one_letter_code
_entity_poly.pdbx_strand_id
1 'polypeptide(L)'
;IAYFVMAVPSGVLLKRVGFKRGIMYGFMLTALGAFIFVPAALARQFEIFLIGLFSIGTGLAILQTAANPYVTIIGPIDSAARRISIMGICNKFAGIISPLIFAALILKADDSELFALIESGTLDATTQNAMLNELIQRVIVPYAILGVLLLLAGIGIRYSVLPEINTDEQNATDDKESGHSNRKNIFGFPYLILGALAIFFHVGTQVIAIDTIINYANSMG
;
A
#
# COMPACT_ATOMS: atom_id res chain seq x y z
N ILE A 1 -6.05 8.87 -4.18
CA ILE A 1 -5.77 10.26 -3.76
C ILE A 1 -4.56 10.30 -2.82
N ALA A 2 -4.49 9.49 -1.73
CA ALA A 2 -3.38 9.51 -0.77
C ALA A 2 -2.01 9.31 -1.44
N TYR A 3 -1.88 8.35 -2.36
CA TYR A 3 -0.65 8.13 -3.12
C TYR A 3 -0.19 9.35 -3.92
N PHE A 4 -1.13 10.02 -4.58
CA PHE A 4 -0.83 11.21 -5.36
C PHE A 4 -0.35 12.37 -4.48
N VAL A 5 -1.10 12.64 -3.41
CA VAL A 5 -0.79 13.73 -2.46
C VAL A 5 0.53 13.47 -1.74
N MET A 6 0.80 12.22 -1.35
CA MET A 6 1.97 11.83 -0.57
C MET A 6 3.21 11.47 -1.40
N ALA A 7 3.13 11.44 -2.72
CA ALA A 7 4.27 11.09 -3.58
C ALA A 7 5.48 11.99 -3.34
N VAL A 8 5.30 13.31 -3.37
CA VAL A 8 6.38 14.28 -3.13
C VAL A 8 6.75 14.37 -1.64
N PRO A 9 5.79 14.54 -0.69
CA PRO A 9 6.11 14.56 0.74
C PRO A 9 6.85 13.32 1.23
N SER A 10 6.53 12.12 0.73
CA SER A 10 7.23 10.89 1.09
C SER A 10 8.72 10.95 0.71
N GLY A 11 9.05 11.44 -0.48
CA GLY A 11 10.44 11.62 -0.91
C GLY A 11 11.20 12.60 -0.02
N VAL A 12 10.58 13.73 0.33
CA VAL A 12 11.17 14.73 1.24
C VAL A 12 11.37 14.15 2.65
N LEU A 13 10.39 13.39 3.15
CA LEU A 13 10.50 12.71 4.44
C LEU A 13 11.69 11.75 4.44
N LEU A 14 11.78 10.87 3.43
CA LEU A 14 12.85 9.88 3.32
C LEU A 14 14.24 10.52 3.25
N LYS A 15 14.37 11.63 2.54
CA LYS A 15 15.61 12.39 2.48
C LYS A 15 16.06 12.90 3.86
N ARG A 16 15.11 13.21 4.77
CA ARG A 16 15.42 13.70 6.13
C ARG A 16 15.67 12.59 7.14
N VAL A 17 14.89 11.50 7.06
CA VAL A 17 14.91 10.44 8.10
C VAL A 17 15.68 9.19 7.71
N GLY A 18 16.03 9.03 6.43
CA GLY A 18 16.66 7.85 5.87
C GLY A 18 15.66 6.74 5.51
N PHE A 19 16.13 5.73 4.79
CA PHE A 19 15.26 4.68 4.26
C PHE A 19 14.73 3.73 5.34
N LYS A 20 15.59 3.25 6.24
CA LYS A 20 15.19 2.33 7.31
C LYS A 20 14.11 2.92 8.21
N ARG A 21 14.33 4.16 8.69
CA ARG A 21 13.35 4.87 9.50
C ARG A 21 12.09 5.21 8.70
N GLY A 22 12.23 5.54 7.42
CA GLY A 22 11.11 5.76 6.52
C GLY A 22 10.20 4.53 6.40
N ILE A 23 10.79 3.35 6.21
CA ILE A 23 10.04 2.09 6.18
C ILE A 23 9.32 1.85 7.52
N MET A 24 10.00 2.06 8.65
CA MET A 24 9.40 1.95 9.97
C MET A 24 8.19 2.88 10.12
N TYR A 25 8.33 4.17 9.77
CA TYR A 25 7.21 5.13 9.84
C TYR A 25 6.07 4.77 8.90
N GLY A 26 6.37 4.25 7.72
CA GLY A 26 5.37 3.75 6.79
C GLY A 26 4.53 2.62 7.39
N PHE A 27 5.18 1.62 8.00
CA PHE A 27 4.47 0.54 8.72
C PHE A 27 3.66 1.06 9.90
N MET A 28 4.21 1.95 10.72
CA MET A 28 3.50 2.53 11.87
C MET A 28 2.25 3.30 11.43
N LEU A 29 2.37 4.10 10.38
CA LEU A 29 1.25 4.90 9.87
C LEU A 29 0.17 4.03 9.23
N THR A 30 0.56 2.96 8.53
CA THR A 30 -0.39 1.97 7.99
C THR A 30 -1.09 1.22 9.13
N ALA A 31 -0.36 0.83 10.18
CA ALA A 31 -0.93 0.20 11.37
C ALA A 31 -1.92 1.13 12.09
N LEU A 32 -1.56 2.40 12.25
CA LEU A 32 -2.45 3.41 12.82
C LEU A 32 -3.76 3.51 12.01
N GLY A 33 -3.66 3.56 10.68
CA GLY A 33 -4.82 3.56 9.81
C GLY A 33 -5.70 2.33 9.99
N ALA A 34 -5.09 1.13 10.09
CA ALA A 34 -5.81 -0.11 10.36
C ALA A 34 -6.53 -0.09 11.72
N PHE A 35 -5.91 0.47 12.76
CA PHE A 35 -6.56 0.64 14.07
C PHE A 35 -7.69 1.66 14.06
N ILE A 36 -7.63 2.70 13.23
CA ILE A 36 -8.72 3.69 13.08
C ILE A 36 -9.98 3.04 12.49
N PHE A 37 -9.87 1.95 11.73
CA PHE A 37 -11.05 1.22 11.25
C PHE A 37 -11.89 0.63 12.38
N VAL A 38 -11.29 0.26 13.51
CA VAL A 38 -12.03 -0.30 14.65
C VAL A 38 -13.04 0.70 15.22
N PRO A 39 -12.63 1.91 15.67
CA PRO A 39 -13.60 2.91 16.15
C PRO A 39 -14.51 3.43 15.02
N ALA A 40 -14.04 3.49 13.76
CA ALA A 40 -14.87 3.87 12.62
C ALA A 40 -16.04 2.91 12.42
N ALA A 41 -15.75 1.60 12.51
CA ALA A 41 -16.76 0.55 12.41
C ALA A 41 -17.76 0.59 13.57
N LEU A 42 -17.28 0.79 14.80
CA LEU A 42 -18.13 0.88 15.99
C LEU A 42 -19.02 2.13 16.00
N ALA A 43 -18.46 3.28 15.59
CA ALA A 43 -19.18 4.55 15.54
C ALA A 43 -20.05 4.71 14.29
N ARG A 44 -19.91 3.82 13.28
CA ARG A 44 -20.58 3.90 11.97
C ARG A 44 -20.40 5.26 11.29
N GLN A 45 -19.24 5.90 11.49
CA GLN A 45 -18.92 7.20 10.92
C GLN A 45 -18.01 7.03 9.70
N PHE A 46 -18.53 7.39 8.55
CA PHE A 46 -17.83 7.28 7.28
C PHE A 46 -16.58 8.17 7.21
N GLU A 47 -16.64 9.34 7.85
CA GLU A 47 -15.52 10.28 7.90
C GLU A 47 -14.29 9.66 8.61
N ILE A 48 -14.51 8.96 9.72
CA ILE A 48 -13.43 8.30 10.45
C ILE A 48 -12.84 7.16 9.60
N PHE A 49 -13.69 6.45 8.87
CA PHE A 49 -13.26 5.41 7.92
C PHE A 49 -12.37 6.01 6.81
N LEU A 50 -12.74 7.15 6.24
CA LEU A 50 -11.93 7.86 5.24
C LEU A 50 -10.58 8.31 5.79
N ILE A 51 -10.52 8.78 7.03
CA ILE A 51 -9.25 9.13 7.70
C ILE A 51 -8.37 7.89 7.83
N GLY A 52 -8.93 6.76 8.24
CA GLY A 52 -8.22 5.49 8.29
C GLY A 52 -7.66 5.06 6.93
N LEU A 53 -8.48 5.13 5.87
CA LEU A 53 -8.05 4.85 4.49
C LEU A 53 -6.94 5.79 4.03
N PHE A 54 -7.06 7.07 4.31
CA PHE A 54 -6.04 8.05 3.96
C PHE A 54 -4.73 7.77 4.70
N SER A 55 -4.80 7.41 5.98
CA SER A 55 -3.64 7.02 6.79
C SER A 55 -2.95 5.77 6.24
N ILE A 56 -3.71 4.72 5.89
CA ILE A 56 -3.18 3.50 5.24
C ILE A 56 -2.52 3.87 3.92
N GLY A 57 -3.21 4.62 3.07
CA GLY A 57 -2.67 5.03 1.76
C GLY A 57 -1.40 5.87 1.87
N THR A 58 -1.32 6.74 2.87
CA THR A 58 -0.12 7.54 3.17
C THR A 58 1.04 6.64 3.63
N GLY A 59 0.79 5.71 4.55
CA GLY A 59 1.79 4.74 4.99
C GLY A 59 2.32 3.87 3.85
N LEU A 60 1.43 3.38 2.98
CA LEU A 60 1.80 2.60 1.79
C LEU A 60 2.61 3.45 0.78
N ALA A 61 2.28 4.73 0.58
CA ALA A 61 3.05 5.62 -0.28
C ALA A 61 4.49 5.78 0.24
N ILE A 62 4.68 5.98 1.54
CA ILE A 62 6.00 6.04 2.17
C ILE A 62 6.74 4.70 2.00
N LEU A 63 6.07 3.57 2.25
CA LEU A 63 6.67 2.24 2.11
C LEU A 63 7.15 1.97 0.70
N GLN A 64 6.35 2.26 -0.32
CA GLN A 64 6.74 2.06 -1.72
C GLN A 64 7.88 2.98 -2.15
N THR A 65 7.84 4.25 -1.72
CA THR A 65 8.90 5.22 -2.02
C THR A 65 10.22 4.84 -1.35
N ALA A 66 10.17 4.19 -0.19
CA ALA A 66 11.36 3.72 0.53
C ALA A 66 11.86 2.35 0.06
N ALA A 67 10.98 1.35 -0.08
CA ALA A 67 11.35 -0.03 -0.31
C ALA A 67 11.97 -0.26 -1.71
N ASN A 68 11.44 0.40 -2.73
CA ASN A 68 11.92 0.21 -4.11
C ASN A 68 13.40 0.63 -4.28
N PRO A 69 13.81 1.87 -3.92
CA PRO A 69 15.22 2.25 -3.96
C PRO A 69 16.06 1.44 -2.98
N TYR A 70 15.55 1.15 -1.77
CA TYR A 70 16.31 0.41 -0.77
C TYR A 70 16.73 -0.97 -1.26
N VAL A 71 15.82 -1.71 -1.91
CA VAL A 71 16.12 -3.03 -2.50
C VAL A 71 17.16 -2.94 -3.61
N THR A 72 17.23 -1.84 -4.35
CA THR A 72 18.26 -1.66 -5.39
C THR A 72 19.63 -1.41 -4.80
N ILE A 73 19.70 -0.67 -3.69
CA ILE A 73 20.96 -0.18 -3.12
C ILE A 73 21.60 -1.18 -2.15
N ILE A 74 20.81 -2.05 -1.48
CA ILE A 74 21.28 -2.93 -0.39
C ILE A 74 22.30 -4.02 -0.83
N GLY A 75 22.67 -4.11 -2.08
CA GLY A 75 23.64 -5.10 -2.58
C GLY A 75 24.26 -4.70 -3.91
N PRO A 76 25.07 -5.58 -4.53
CA PRO A 76 25.77 -5.29 -5.77
C PRO A 76 24.83 -4.79 -6.86
N ILE A 77 25.24 -3.76 -7.59
CA ILE A 77 24.43 -3.13 -8.65
C ILE A 77 24.03 -4.11 -9.74
N ASP A 78 24.93 -5.03 -10.10
CA ASP A 78 24.72 -6.04 -11.15
C ASP A 78 23.52 -6.97 -10.85
N SER A 79 23.18 -7.17 -9.58
CA SER A 79 22.05 -7.98 -9.14
C SER A 79 20.79 -7.18 -8.78
N ALA A 80 20.79 -5.85 -8.96
CA ALA A 80 19.67 -4.98 -8.61
C ALA A 80 18.38 -5.36 -9.35
N ALA A 81 18.47 -5.59 -10.66
CA ALA A 81 17.32 -6.01 -11.47
C ALA A 81 16.70 -7.32 -10.97
N ARG A 82 17.53 -8.30 -10.59
CA ARG A 82 17.05 -9.58 -10.03
C ARG A 82 16.32 -9.38 -8.70
N ARG A 83 16.83 -8.53 -7.82
CA ARG A 83 16.20 -8.23 -6.52
C ARG A 83 14.83 -7.55 -6.71
N ILE A 84 14.75 -6.57 -7.60
CA ILE A 84 13.47 -5.89 -7.93
C ILE A 84 12.48 -6.90 -8.51
N SER A 85 12.92 -7.78 -9.41
CA SER A 85 12.05 -8.79 -10.03
C SER A 85 11.49 -9.76 -8.99
N ILE A 86 12.32 -10.24 -8.06
CA ILE A 86 11.87 -11.11 -6.96
C ILE A 86 10.86 -10.38 -6.08
N MET A 87 11.14 -9.13 -5.70
CA MET A 87 10.21 -8.31 -4.92
C MET A 87 8.87 -8.12 -5.67
N GLY A 88 8.92 -7.89 -6.99
CA GLY A 88 7.73 -7.76 -7.83
C GLY A 88 6.90 -9.04 -7.86
N ILE A 89 7.54 -10.21 -8.00
CA ILE A 89 6.87 -11.52 -7.96
C ILE A 89 6.19 -11.73 -6.59
N CYS A 90 6.91 -11.51 -5.48
CA CYS A 90 6.36 -11.64 -4.14
C CYS A 90 5.16 -10.70 -3.92
N ASN A 91 5.24 -9.46 -4.42
CA ASN A 91 4.16 -8.49 -4.32
C ASN A 91 2.90 -8.96 -5.09
N LYS A 92 3.06 -9.48 -6.31
CA LYS A 92 1.93 -10.01 -7.10
C LYS A 92 1.34 -11.28 -6.45
N PHE A 93 2.17 -12.16 -5.93
CA PHE A 93 1.72 -13.36 -5.23
C PHE A 93 0.93 -13.01 -3.97
N ALA A 94 1.41 -12.05 -3.18
CA ALA A 94 0.69 -11.51 -2.02
C ALA A 94 -0.65 -10.87 -2.44
N GLY A 95 -0.69 -10.17 -3.57
CA GLY A 95 -1.91 -9.58 -4.13
C GLY A 95 -2.97 -10.61 -4.52
N ILE A 96 -2.58 -11.82 -4.88
CA ILE A 96 -3.52 -12.94 -5.16
C ILE A 96 -4.01 -13.58 -3.85
N ILE A 97 -3.09 -13.87 -2.94
CA ILE A 97 -3.41 -14.61 -1.71
C ILE A 97 -4.17 -13.76 -0.70
N SER A 98 -3.80 -12.48 -0.55
CA SER A 98 -4.38 -11.60 0.47
C SER A 98 -5.90 -11.45 0.38
N PRO A 99 -6.52 -11.20 -0.77
CA PRO A 99 -7.98 -11.16 -0.89
C PRO A 99 -8.65 -12.49 -0.56
N LEU A 100 -8.04 -13.62 -0.92
CA LEU A 100 -8.59 -14.96 -0.63
C LEU A 100 -8.59 -15.23 0.88
N ILE A 101 -7.49 -14.92 1.57
CA ILE A 101 -7.42 -15.05 3.03
C ILE A 101 -8.44 -14.12 3.69
N PHE A 102 -8.53 -12.87 3.23
CA PHE A 102 -9.42 -11.88 3.81
C PHE A 102 -10.88 -12.25 3.59
N ALA A 103 -11.23 -12.73 2.40
CA ALA A 103 -12.56 -13.24 2.10
C ALA A 103 -12.91 -14.46 2.98
N ALA A 104 -12.01 -15.42 3.13
CA ALA A 104 -12.21 -16.59 3.98
C ALA A 104 -12.38 -16.25 5.47
N LEU A 105 -11.80 -15.13 5.93
CA LEU A 105 -11.94 -14.68 7.31
C LEU A 105 -13.24 -13.90 7.58
N ILE A 106 -13.75 -13.18 6.59
CA ILE A 106 -14.89 -12.27 6.75
C ILE A 106 -16.18 -12.90 6.23
N LEU A 107 -16.15 -13.49 5.02
CA LEU A 107 -17.33 -13.99 4.34
C LEU A 107 -17.70 -15.40 4.84
N LYS A 108 -19.00 -15.60 5.12
CA LYS A 108 -19.61 -16.89 5.39
C LYS A 108 -20.40 -17.35 4.16
N ALA A 109 -20.64 -18.65 4.05
CA ALA A 109 -21.39 -19.21 2.93
C ALA A 109 -22.81 -18.59 2.77
N ASP A 110 -23.43 -18.22 3.88
CA ASP A 110 -24.78 -17.67 3.91
C ASP A 110 -24.85 -16.16 3.61
N ASP A 111 -23.71 -15.49 3.47
CA ASP A 111 -23.68 -14.04 3.25
C ASP A 111 -24.20 -13.65 1.86
N SER A 112 -24.16 -14.54 0.86
CA SER A 112 -24.75 -14.29 -0.46
C SER A 112 -26.27 -14.11 -0.39
N GLU A 113 -26.96 -14.89 0.44
CA GLU A 113 -28.40 -14.75 0.67
C GLU A 113 -28.70 -13.46 1.45
N LEU A 114 -27.84 -13.13 2.42
CA LEU A 114 -27.94 -11.92 3.23
C LEU A 114 -27.77 -10.65 2.39
N PHE A 115 -26.82 -10.63 1.46
CA PHE A 115 -26.66 -9.52 0.51
C PHE A 115 -27.86 -9.39 -0.43
N ALA A 116 -28.38 -10.49 -0.96
CA ALA A 116 -29.56 -10.49 -1.80
C ALA A 116 -30.82 -9.98 -1.05
N LEU A 117 -30.98 -10.34 0.22
CA LEU A 117 -32.06 -9.85 1.08
C LEU A 117 -31.93 -8.34 1.38
N ILE A 118 -30.72 -7.83 1.62
CA ILE A 118 -30.47 -6.41 1.83
C ILE A 118 -30.78 -5.62 0.54
N GLU A 119 -30.37 -6.13 -0.61
CA GLU A 119 -30.56 -5.48 -1.92
C GLU A 119 -32.03 -5.48 -2.36
N SER A 120 -32.80 -6.53 -2.00
CA SER A 120 -34.24 -6.59 -2.30
C SER A 120 -35.08 -5.52 -1.59
N GLY A 121 -34.54 -4.88 -0.55
CA GLY A 121 -35.25 -3.84 0.21
C GLY A 121 -36.49 -4.33 0.98
N THR A 122 -36.66 -5.65 1.10
CA THR A 122 -37.82 -6.28 1.76
C THR A 122 -37.68 -6.37 3.28
N LEU A 123 -36.49 -6.08 3.81
CA LEU A 123 -36.20 -6.18 5.24
C LEU A 123 -36.68 -4.95 6.02
N ASP A 124 -37.23 -5.22 7.21
CA ASP A 124 -37.48 -4.15 8.17
C ASP A 124 -36.17 -3.47 8.59
N ALA A 125 -36.22 -2.16 8.79
CA ALA A 125 -35.05 -1.33 9.09
C ALA A 125 -34.27 -1.82 10.35
N THR A 126 -34.96 -2.40 11.33
CA THR A 126 -34.34 -2.98 12.54
C THR A 126 -33.53 -4.23 12.22
N THR A 127 -34.06 -5.12 11.39
CA THR A 127 -33.41 -6.36 10.97
C THR A 127 -32.21 -6.06 10.05
N GLN A 128 -32.38 -5.15 9.10
CA GLN A 128 -31.30 -4.69 8.23
C GLN A 128 -30.14 -4.11 9.04
N ASN A 129 -30.43 -3.26 10.03
CA ASN A 129 -29.42 -2.70 10.90
C ASN A 129 -28.70 -3.74 11.77
N ALA A 130 -29.39 -4.77 12.23
CA ALA A 130 -28.81 -5.88 13.00
C ALA A 130 -27.83 -6.70 12.13
N MET A 131 -28.25 -7.03 10.90
CA MET A 131 -27.41 -7.76 9.94
C MET A 131 -26.16 -6.97 9.52
N LEU A 132 -26.32 -5.67 9.25
CA LEU A 132 -25.17 -4.79 8.96
C LEU A 132 -24.21 -4.69 10.16
N ASN A 133 -24.73 -4.68 11.39
CA ASN A 133 -23.89 -4.69 12.58
C ASN A 133 -23.06 -5.97 12.67
N GLU A 134 -23.63 -7.10 12.39
CA GLU A 134 -22.90 -8.37 12.40
C GLU A 134 -21.77 -8.38 11.38
N LEU A 135 -22.03 -7.93 10.14
CA LEU A 135 -21.00 -7.78 9.10
C LEU A 135 -19.88 -6.84 9.51
N ILE A 136 -20.23 -5.68 10.08
CA ILE A 136 -19.24 -4.69 10.55
C ILE A 136 -18.36 -5.30 11.66
N GLN A 137 -18.94 -6.02 12.61
CA GLN A 137 -18.18 -6.64 13.71
C GLN A 137 -17.19 -7.69 13.20
N ARG A 138 -17.53 -8.44 12.15
CA ARG A 138 -16.62 -9.43 11.54
C ARG A 138 -15.38 -8.79 10.93
N VAL A 139 -15.46 -7.54 10.48
CA VAL A 139 -14.34 -6.80 9.88
C VAL A 139 -13.36 -6.29 10.95
N ILE A 140 -13.83 -6.01 12.16
CA ILE A 140 -13.01 -5.43 13.25
C ILE A 140 -11.82 -6.32 13.59
N VAL A 141 -12.05 -7.62 13.79
CA VAL A 141 -10.99 -8.55 14.22
C VAL A 141 -9.88 -8.69 13.18
N PRO A 142 -10.15 -8.94 11.88
CA PRO A 142 -9.11 -8.98 10.85
C PRO A 142 -8.29 -7.68 10.75
N TYR A 143 -8.94 -6.51 10.83
CA TYR A 143 -8.24 -5.23 10.80
C TYR A 143 -7.40 -4.98 12.05
N ALA A 144 -7.88 -5.37 13.23
CA ALA A 144 -7.10 -5.29 14.46
C ALA A 144 -5.85 -6.18 14.39
N ILE A 145 -5.99 -7.42 13.90
CA ILE A 145 -4.87 -8.35 13.69
C ILE A 145 -3.88 -7.76 12.69
N LEU A 146 -4.37 -7.25 11.56
CA LEU A 146 -3.54 -6.60 10.56
C LEU A 146 -2.76 -5.41 11.14
N GLY A 147 -3.44 -4.56 11.93
CA GLY A 147 -2.81 -3.43 12.61
C GLY A 147 -1.68 -3.87 13.54
N VAL A 148 -1.90 -4.93 14.34
CA VAL A 148 -0.87 -5.50 15.22
C VAL A 148 0.30 -6.06 14.42
N LEU A 149 0.04 -6.82 13.36
CA LEU A 149 1.10 -7.39 12.51
C LEU A 149 1.94 -6.29 11.84
N LEU A 150 1.31 -5.23 11.34
CA LEU A 150 1.99 -4.09 10.74
C LEU A 150 2.81 -3.31 11.78
N LEU A 151 2.29 -3.15 12.99
CA LEU A 151 3.01 -2.51 14.08
C LEU A 151 4.26 -3.33 14.46
N LEU A 152 4.10 -4.65 14.60
CA LEU A 152 5.21 -5.56 14.88
C LEU A 152 6.25 -5.55 13.77
N ALA A 153 5.83 -5.49 12.50
CA ALA A 153 6.72 -5.35 11.35
C ALA A 153 7.51 -4.02 11.43
N GLY A 154 6.85 -2.91 11.74
CA GLY A 154 7.51 -1.60 11.92
C GLY A 154 8.54 -1.63 13.06
N ILE A 155 8.19 -2.22 14.19
CA ILE A 155 9.10 -2.42 15.33
C ILE A 155 10.25 -3.35 14.93
N GLY A 156 9.97 -4.44 14.23
CA GLY A 156 10.98 -5.37 13.72
C GLY A 156 12.01 -4.68 12.81
N ILE A 157 11.57 -3.80 11.92
CA ILE A 157 12.47 -2.99 11.09
C ILE A 157 13.35 -2.08 11.95
N ARG A 158 12.82 -1.50 13.02
CA ARG A 158 13.60 -0.64 13.95
C ARG A 158 14.79 -1.37 14.55
N TYR A 159 14.58 -2.61 14.97
CA TYR A 159 15.60 -3.44 15.62
C TYR A 159 16.38 -4.35 14.66
N SER A 160 16.02 -4.36 13.38
CA SER A 160 16.72 -5.18 12.37
C SER A 160 18.15 -4.67 12.13
N VAL A 161 19.00 -5.57 11.64
CA VAL A 161 20.40 -5.30 11.24
C VAL A 161 20.49 -4.52 9.91
N LEU A 162 19.35 -4.12 9.33
CA LEU A 162 19.30 -3.39 8.07
C LEU A 162 20.11 -2.08 8.17
N PRO A 163 21.06 -1.83 7.24
CA PRO A 163 21.87 -0.63 7.25
C PRO A 163 21.01 0.61 6.94
N GLU A 164 21.31 1.71 7.61
CA GLU A 164 20.79 3.03 7.21
C GLU A 164 21.61 3.50 6.00
N ILE A 165 20.92 3.83 4.92
CA ILE A 165 21.56 4.28 3.69
C ILE A 165 21.23 5.74 3.51
N ASN A 166 22.26 6.61 3.55
CA ASN A 166 22.15 8.04 3.29
C ASN A 166 22.43 8.28 1.81
N THR A 167 21.42 8.66 1.07
CA THR A 167 21.51 8.93 -0.38
C THR A 167 22.48 10.06 -0.71
N ASP A 168 22.66 11.02 0.20
CA ASP A 168 23.54 12.17 -0.02
C ASP A 168 25.03 11.76 -0.01
N GLU A 169 25.42 10.74 0.76
CA GLU A 169 26.80 10.22 0.77
C GLU A 169 27.10 9.37 -0.46
N GLN A 170 26.13 8.62 -0.97
CA GLN A 170 26.29 7.83 -2.20
C GLN A 170 26.37 8.72 -3.44
N ASN A 171 25.51 9.73 -3.55
CA ASN A 171 25.58 10.70 -4.65
C ASN A 171 26.91 11.46 -4.66
N ALA A 172 27.49 11.76 -3.49
CA ALA A 172 28.78 12.45 -3.39
C ALA A 172 29.99 11.56 -3.81
N THR A 173 29.84 10.23 -3.72
CA THR A 173 30.87 9.27 -4.22
C THR A 173 30.73 9.04 -5.71
N ASP A 174 29.52 8.89 -6.22
CA ASP A 174 29.24 8.69 -7.65
C ASP A 174 29.58 9.94 -8.49
N ASP A 175 29.39 11.15 -7.95
CA ASP A 175 29.78 12.42 -8.61
C ASP A 175 31.30 12.58 -8.72
N LYS A 176 32.09 11.93 -7.86
CA LYS A 176 33.54 11.93 -7.92
C LYS A 176 34.12 10.94 -8.92
N GLU A 177 33.46 9.80 -9.11
CA GLU A 177 33.93 8.75 -10.02
C GLU A 177 33.44 8.94 -11.47
N SER A 178 32.25 9.51 -11.68
CA SER A 178 31.64 9.53 -13.01
C SER A 178 31.87 10.80 -13.83
N GLY A 179 32.49 11.85 -13.29
CA GLY A 179 32.85 13.07 -14.04
C GLY A 179 31.67 13.70 -14.81
N HIS A 180 30.45 13.30 -14.53
CA HIS A 180 29.25 13.63 -15.29
C HIS A 180 28.38 14.66 -14.63
N SER A 181 28.47 15.83 -15.25
CA SER A 181 27.34 16.74 -15.48
C SER A 181 26.62 17.32 -14.28
N ASN A 182 26.96 18.56 -14.01
CA ASN A 182 26.22 19.60 -13.28
C ASN A 182 24.74 19.80 -13.76
N ARG A 183 23.99 18.71 -13.98
CA ARG A 183 22.57 18.75 -14.33
C ARG A 183 21.72 18.84 -13.07
N LYS A 184 21.49 20.05 -12.59
CA LYS A 184 20.67 20.34 -11.40
C LYS A 184 19.15 20.15 -11.59
N ASN A 185 18.68 19.97 -12.83
CA ASN A 185 17.26 19.89 -13.14
C ASN A 185 16.83 18.46 -13.48
N ILE A 186 15.76 17.99 -12.83
CA ILE A 186 15.12 16.69 -13.08
C ILE A 186 14.78 16.50 -14.57
N PHE A 187 14.36 17.55 -15.25
CA PHE A 187 14.06 17.54 -16.70
C PHE A 187 15.29 17.37 -17.60
N GLY A 188 16.49 17.47 -17.05
CA GLY A 188 17.74 17.21 -17.77
C GLY A 188 18.01 15.72 -18.02
N PHE A 189 17.19 14.81 -17.47
CA PHE A 189 17.33 13.36 -17.61
C PHE A 189 16.18 12.81 -18.45
N PRO A 190 16.30 12.66 -19.79
CA PRO A 190 15.21 12.19 -20.65
C PRO A 190 14.74 10.78 -20.29
N TYR A 191 15.64 9.91 -19.82
CA TYR A 191 15.31 8.54 -19.38
C TYR A 191 14.38 8.51 -18.16
N LEU A 192 14.44 9.52 -17.28
CA LEU A 192 13.53 9.64 -16.14
C LEU A 192 12.10 9.91 -16.61
N ILE A 193 11.93 10.81 -17.58
CA ILE A 193 10.62 11.15 -18.14
C ILE A 193 10.04 9.93 -18.89
N LEU A 194 10.85 9.26 -19.71
CA LEU A 194 10.44 8.04 -20.40
C LEU A 194 10.07 6.93 -19.40
N GLY A 195 10.84 6.75 -18.33
CA GLY A 195 10.54 5.79 -17.27
C GLY A 195 9.25 6.12 -16.53
N ALA A 196 9.01 7.38 -16.22
CA ALA A 196 7.77 7.84 -15.59
C ALA A 196 6.55 7.58 -16.49
N LEU A 197 6.65 7.89 -17.79
CA LEU A 197 5.60 7.60 -18.79
C LEU A 197 5.35 6.10 -18.92
N ALA A 198 6.41 5.29 -18.97
CA ALA A 198 6.29 3.85 -19.05
C ALA A 198 5.53 3.26 -17.84
N ILE A 199 5.86 3.73 -16.63
CA ILE A 199 5.16 3.32 -15.41
C ILE A 199 3.71 3.80 -15.43
N PHE A 200 3.44 5.03 -15.88
CA PHE A 200 2.09 5.58 -15.98
C PHE A 200 1.21 4.72 -16.89
N PHE A 201 1.67 4.40 -18.09
CA PHE A 201 0.93 3.55 -19.01
C PHE A 201 0.78 2.11 -18.49
N HIS A 202 1.84 1.56 -17.90
CA HIS A 202 1.80 0.21 -17.33
C HIS A 202 0.77 0.09 -16.21
N VAL A 203 0.81 0.99 -15.24
CA VAL A 203 -0.14 0.99 -14.11
C VAL A 203 -1.56 1.30 -14.59
N GLY A 204 -1.71 2.28 -15.50
CA GLY A 204 -3.01 2.62 -16.10
C GLY A 204 -3.65 1.42 -16.78
N THR A 205 -2.92 0.72 -17.65
CA THR A 205 -3.39 -0.49 -18.33
C THR A 205 -3.75 -1.59 -17.33
N GLN A 206 -2.97 -1.77 -16.25
CA GLN A 206 -3.24 -2.77 -15.24
C GLN A 206 -4.55 -2.50 -14.49
N VAL A 207 -4.81 -1.25 -14.12
CA VAL A 207 -6.06 -0.85 -13.42
C VAL A 207 -7.26 -1.04 -14.34
N ILE A 208 -7.18 -0.55 -15.59
CA ILE A 208 -8.26 -0.71 -16.59
C ILE A 208 -8.57 -2.19 -16.83
N ALA A 209 -7.54 -3.03 -16.96
CA ALA A 209 -7.74 -4.46 -17.18
C ALA A 209 -8.49 -5.13 -16.03
N ILE A 210 -8.16 -4.78 -14.77
CA ILE A 210 -8.82 -5.32 -13.58
C ILE A 210 -10.29 -4.88 -13.54
N ASP A 211 -10.57 -3.58 -13.71
CA ASP A 211 -11.94 -3.05 -13.68
C ASP A 211 -12.78 -3.61 -14.82
N THR A 212 -12.20 -3.75 -16.02
CA THR A 212 -12.90 -4.28 -17.20
C THR A 212 -13.27 -5.75 -17.01
N ILE A 213 -12.37 -6.57 -16.44
CA ILE A 213 -12.64 -8.00 -16.18
C ILE A 213 -13.79 -8.16 -15.19
N ILE A 214 -13.81 -7.37 -14.11
CA ILE A 214 -14.88 -7.42 -13.10
C ILE A 214 -16.23 -7.04 -13.74
N ASN A 215 -16.27 -5.93 -14.47
CA ASN A 215 -17.48 -5.48 -15.15
C ASN A 215 -17.96 -6.47 -16.21
N TYR A 216 -17.05 -7.07 -16.95
CA TYR A 216 -17.37 -8.10 -17.93
C TYR A 216 -17.93 -9.35 -17.28
N ALA A 217 -17.33 -9.83 -16.17
CA ALA A 217 -17.84 -10.95 -15.41
C ALA A 217 -19.28 -10.70 -14.91
N ASN A 218 -19.53 -9.52 -14.37
CA ASN A 218 -20.88 -9.12 -13.91
C ASN A 218 -21.91 -9.02 -15.05
N SER A 219 -21.47 -8.73 -16.28
CA SER A 219 -22.36 -8.64 -17.44
C SER A 219 -22.69 -9.99 -18.08
N MET A 220 -21.89 -11.01 -17.76
CA MET A 220 -22.06 -12.36 -18.32
C MET A 220 -22.94 -13.27 -17.42
N GLY A 221 -23.37 -12.82 -16.26
CA GLY A 221 -24.25 -13.52 -15.33
C GLY A 221 -23.50 -14.22 -14.24
#